data_bd0a63c62e12e6ad6670f4e155769370
#
_entry.id   bd0a63c62e12e6ad6670f4e155769370
#
_cell.length_a   1.000
_cell.length_b   1.000
_cell.length_c   1.000
_cell.angle_alpha   90.00
_cell.angle_beta   90.00
_cell.angle_gamma   90.00
#
_symmetry.space_group_name_H-M   'P 1'
#
loop_
_entity.id
_entity.type
_entity.pdbx_description
1 polymer ?
#
loop_
_entity_poly.entity_id
_entity_poly.type
_entity_poly.pdbx_seq_one_letter_code
_entity_poly.pdbx_strand_id
1 'polypeptide(L)'
;PMSDEVVERVLRAVEQVPPGRVVAYGDIAALVGTSPRRVGSIMGSWGGEVSWWRVTNAAGRIPLHLLPLARKQWQREGTHTDGDRCLISRCRADLAQLSADYRAAVADLS
;
A
#
# COMPACT_ATOMS: atom_id res chain seq x y z
N PRO A 1 -21.40 7.24 4.51
CA PRO A 1 -20.41 7.36 3.47
C PRO A 1 -19.00 7.38 4.04
N MET A 2 -18.07 6.93 3.24
CA MET A 2 -16.67 6.98 3.60
C MET A 2 -16.21 8.42 3.63
N SER A 3 -15.52 8.83 4.68
CA SER A 3 -15.00 10.17 4.77
C SER A 3 -13.94 10.40 3.68
N ASP A 4 -14.05 11.50 2.95
CA ASP A 4 -13.05 11.88 1.94
C ASP A 4 -11.67 12.04 2.58
N GLU A 5 -11.62 12.45 3.84
CA GLU A 5 -10.37 12.58 4.57
C GLU A 5 -9.69 11.23 4.79
N VAL A 6 -10.45 10.17 5.12
CA VAL A 6 -9.88 8.82 5.28
C VAL A 6 -9.34 8.32 3.95
N VAL A 7 -10.09 8.50 2.87
CA VAL A 7 -9.63 8.15 1.51
C VAL A 7 -8.32 8.87 1.20
N GLU A 8 -8.27 10.17 1.40
CA GLU A 8 -7.09 10.98 1.11
C GLU A 8 -5.88 10.52 1.94
N ARG A 9 -6.08 10.24 3.23
CA ARG A 9 -5.01 9.78 4.11
C ARG A 9 -4.46 8.43 3.67
N VAL A 10 -5.34 7.50 3.28
CA VAL A 10 -4.91 6.19 2.77
C VAL A 10 -4.07 6.34 1.51
N LEU A 11 -4.54 7.14 0.57
CA LEU A 11 -3.81 7.35 -0.70
C LEU A 11 -2.45 8.01 -0.46
N ARG A 12 -2.37 8.99 0.41
CA ARG A 12 -1.09 9.62 0.76
C ARG A 12 -0.14 8.67 1.46
N ALA A 13 -0.65 7.78 2.31
CA ALA A 13 0.16 6.75 2.94
C ALA A 13 0.77 5.82 1.90
N VAL A 14 -0.03 5.37 0.95
CA VAL A 14 0.45 4.49 -0.14
C VAL A 14 1.53 5.17 -0.97
N GLU A 15 1.37 6.46 -1.25
CA GLU A 15 2.36 7.22 -2.02
C GLU A 15 3.73 7.29 -1.33
N GLN A 16 3.80 7.08 -0.01
CA GLN A 16 5.05 7.12 0.71
C GLN A 16 5.82 5.79 0.67
N VAL A 17 5.20 4.72 0.21
CA VAL A 17 5.88 3.41 0.11
C VAL A 17 6.90 3.48 -1.03
N PRO A 18 8.20 3.24 -0.75
CA PRO A 18 9.23 3.37 -1.79
C PRO A 18 9.14 2.29 -2.87
N PRO A 19 9.67 2.56 -4.07
CA PRO A 19 9.79 1.53 -5.11
C PRO A 19 10.57 0.31 -4.61
N GLY A 20 10.09 -0.88 -4.99
CA GLY A 20 10.72 -2.14 -4.59
C GLY A 20 10.33 -2.62 -3.21
N ARG A 21 9.56 -1.81 -2.48
CA ARG A 21 9.04 -2.18 -1.16
C ARG A 21 7.55 -2.38 -1.21
N VAL A 22 7.04 -3.14 -0.24
CA VAL A 22 5.60 -3.40 -0.11
C VAL A 22 5.20 -3.30 1.35
N VAL A 23 3.90 -3.07 1.56
CA VAL A 23 3.27 -3.11 2.87
C VAL A 23 1.97 -3.90 2.75
N ALA A 24 1.47 -4.38 3.88
CA ALA A 24 0.17 -5.01 3.93
C ALA A 24 -0.93 -3.97 4.15
N TYR A 25 -2.17 -4.31 3.79
CA TYR A 25 -3.33 -3.47 4.10
C TYR A 25 -3.38 -3.07 5.57
N GLY A 26 -3.01 -4.01 6.47
CA GLY A 26 -2.97 -3.74 7.90
C GLY A 26 -1.92 -2.70 8.29
N ASP A 27 -0.83 -2.61 7.58
CA ASP A 27 0.20 -1.61 7.84
C ASP A 27 -0.32 -0.21 7.54
N ILE A 28 -0.99 -0.04 6.41
CA ILE A 28 -1.61 1.24 6.05
C ILE A 28 -2.73 1.57 7.04
N ALA A 29 -3.55 0.58 7.39
CA ALA A 29 -4.64 0.76 8.35
C ALA A 29 -4.14 1.29 9.70
N ALA A 30 -3.03 0.74 10.19
CA ALA A 30 -2.43 1.18 11.45
C ALA A 30 -1.95 2.64 11.39
N LEU A 31 -1.37 3.05 10.26
CA LEU A 31 -0.93 4.44 10.08
C LEU A 31 -2.09 5.42 10.10
N VAL A 32 -3.15 5.08 9.40
CA VAL A 32 -4.28 5.99 9.18
C VAL A 32 -5.28 5.95 10.34
N GLY A 33 -5.31 4.86 11.09
CA GLY A 33 -6.29 4.65 12.17
C GLY A 33 -7.60 4.08 11.66
N THR A 34 -7.53 3.16 10.72
CA THR A 34 -8.71 2.50 10.15
C THR A 34 -8.49 0.97 10.13
N SER A 35 -9.32 0.22 9.42
CA SER A 35 -9.21 -1.23 9.34
C SER A 35 -8.57 -1.69 8.03
N PRO A 36 -7.92 -2.87 8.00
CA PRO A 36 -7.40 -3.43 6.75
C PRO A 36 -8.47 -3.59 5.68
N ARG A 37 -9.67 -3.98 6.09
CA ARG A 37 -10.80 -4.13 5.17
C ARG A 37 -11.17 -2.82 4.50
N ARG A 38 -11.14 -1.73 5.26
CA ARG A 38 -11.44 -0.40 4.71
C ARG A 38 -10.35 0.06 3.75
N VAL A 39 -9.10 -0.20 4.08
CA VAL A 39 -7.98 0.09 3.17
C VAL A 39 -8.17 -0.68 1.85
N GLY A 40 -8.50 -1.98 1.93
CA GLY A 40 -8.78 -2.77 0.73
C GLY A 40 -9.90 -2.19 -0.12
N SER A 41 -10.99 -1.75 0.52
CA SER A 41 -12.12 -1.11 -0.16
C SER A 41 -11.71 0.19 -0.85
N ILE A 42 -10.94 1.03 -0.16
CA ILE A 42 -10.44 2.30 -0.72
C ILE A 42 -9.52 2.02 -1.91
N MET A 43 -8.62 1.05 -1.78
CA MET A 43 -7.72 0.69 -2.87
C MET A 43 -8.50 0.18 -4.10
N GLY A 44 -9.58 -0.56 -3.88
CA GLY A 44 -10.43 -1.03 -4.96
C GLY A 44 -11.10 0.11 -5.74
N SER A 45 -11.49 1.17 -5.05
CA SER A 45 -12.20 2.30 -5.66
C SER A 45 -11.27 3.42 -6.16
N TRP A 46 -10.13 3.67 -5.47
CA TRP A 46 -9.31 4.84 -5.69
C TRP A 46 -7.84 4.52 -5.97
N GLY A 47 -7.44 3.24 -5.82
CA GLY A 47 -6.04 2.86 -5.87
C GLY A 47 -5.35 3.08 -7.22
N GLY A 48 -6.12 3.22 -8.31
CA GLY A 48 -5.54 3.40 -9.64
C GLY A 48 -4.67 4.65 -9.80
N GLU A 49 -4.79 5.61 -8.90
CA GLU A 49 -4.04 6.87 -8.93
C GLU A 49 -2.71 6.81 -8.18
N VAL A 50 -2.47 5.73 -7.43
CA VAL A 50 -1.26 5.59 -6.60
C VAL A 50 -0.56 4.27 -6.92
N SER A 51 0.57 4.02 -6.27
CA SER A 51 1.37 2.80 -6.46
C SER A 51 0.73 1.60 -5.77
N TRP A 52 -0.45 1.21 -6.22
CA TRP A 52 -1.28 0.17 -5.62
C TRP A 52 -0.59 -1.20 -5.52
N TRP A 53 0.35 -1.50 -6.42
CA TRP A 53 1.09 -2.78 -6.41
C TRP A 53 2.05 -2.90 -5.23
N ARG A 54 2.24 -1.84 -4.47
CA ARG A 54 3.07 -1.83 -3.26
C ARG A 54 2.27 -2.12 -2.01
N VAL A 55 0.98 -2.44 -2.15
CA VAL A 55 0.10 -2.79 -1.03
C VAL A 55 -0.55 -4.14 -1.32
N THR A 56 -0.36 -5.10 -0.41
CA THR A 56 -0.84 -6.47 -0.59
C THR A 56 -1.61 -6.91 0.65
N ASN A 57 -2.17 -8.12 0.61
CA ASN A 57 -2.66 -8.74 1.85
C ASN A 57 -1.47 -9.25 2.67
N ALA A 58 -1.74 -9.81 3.86
CA ALA A 58 -0.70 -10.29 4.76
C ALA A 58 0.16 -11.42 4.15
N ALA A 59 -0.37 -12.15 3.18
CA ALA A 59 0.35 -13.20 2.48
C ALA A 59 1.16 -12.68 1.27
N GLY A 60 1.16 -11.38 1.03
CA GLY A 60 1.88 -10.79 -0.10
C GLY A 60 1.12 -10.87 -1.42
N ARG A 61 -0.19 -11.15 -1.38
CA ARG A 61 -0.99 -11.35 -2.58
C ARG A 61 -1.83 -10.12 -2.92
N ILE A 62 -2.11 -9.99 -4.19
CA ILE A 62 -2.94 -8.95 -4.80
C ILE A 62 -4.14 -9.62 -5.48
N PRO A 63 -5.28 -8.94 -5.65
CA PRO A 63 -6.39 -9.50 -6.41
C PRO A 63 -5.94 -10.05 -7.77
N LEU A 64 -6.43 -11.25 -8.11
CA LEU A 64 -5.96 -11.97 -9.29
C LEU A 64 -6.09 -11.18 -10.59
N HIS A 65 -7.15 -10.40 -10.74
CA HIS A 65 -7.37 -9.63 -11.97
C HIS A 65 -6.33 -8.51 -12.17
N LEU A 66 -5.62 -8.13 -11.10
CA LEU A 66 -4.57 -7.11 -11.17
C LEU A 66 -3.17 -7.70 -11.29
N LEU A 67 -3.05 -9.02 -11.13
CA LEU A 67 -1.75 -9.67 -11.04
C LEU A 67 -0.83 -9.43 -12.25
N PRO A 68 -1.33 -9.51 -13.51
CA PRO A 68 -0.45 -9.26 -14.65
C PRO A 68 0.19 -7.87 -14.64
N LEU A 69 -0.58 -6.85 -14.25
CA LEU A 69 -0.07 -5.48 -14.14
C LEU A 69 0.87 -5.32 -12.96
N ALA A 70 0.53 -5.95 -11.82
CA ALA A 70 1.37 -5.91 -10.63
C ALA A 70 2.74 -6.53 -10.90
N ARG A 71 2.78 -7.68 -11.59
CA ARG A 71 4.03 -8.34 -11.93
C ARG A 71 4.98 -7.45 -12.72
N LYS A 72 4.45 -6.69 -13.67
CA LYS A 72 5.26 -5.76 -14.47
C LYS A 72 5.90 -4.71 -13.58
N GLN A 73 5.15 -4.17 -12.63
CA GLN A 73 5.65 -3.16 -11.72
C GLN A 73 6.66 -3.75 -10.74
N TRP A 74 6.37 -4.91 -10.16
CA TRP A 74 7.29 -5.58 -9.26
C TRP A 74 8.62 -5.88 -9.95
N GLN A 75 8.57 -6.38 -11.17
CA GLN A 75 9.77 -6.67 -11.95
C GLN A 75 10.58 -5.42 -12.20
N ARG A 76 9.91 -4.33 -12.60
CA ARG A 76 10.56 -3.06 -12.88
C ARG A 76 11.24 -2.47 -11.65
N GLU A 77 10.64 -2.67 -10.46
CA GLU A 77 11.15 -2.13 -9.21
C GLU A 77 12.11 -3.07 -8.48
N GLY A 78 12.28 -4.29 -8.96
CA GLY A 78 13.13 -5.27 -8.28
C GLY A 78 12.54 -5.82 -6.99
N THR A 79 11.22 -5.83 -6.87
CA THR A 79 10.52 -6.34 -5.69
C THR A 79 10.76 -7.84 -5.55
N HIS A 80 11.06 -8.31 -4.34
CA HIS A 80 11.24 -9.73 -4.08
C HIS A 80 9.92 -10.47 -4.15
N THR A 81 9.81 -11.40 -5.08
CA THR A 81 8.59 -12.18 -5.30
C THR A 81 8.88 -13.68 -5.33
N ASP A 82 7.84 -14.47 -5.08
CA ASP A 82 7.84 -15.91 -5.25
C ASP A 82 6.54 -16.28 -5.94
N GLY A 83 6.62 -16.60 -7.24
CA GLY A 83 5.43 -16.83 -8.05
C GLY A 83 4.54 -15.60 -8.11
N ASP A 84 3.32 -15.72 -7.59
CA ASP A 84 2.28 -14.69 -7.69
C ASP A 84 2.19 -13.78 -6.47
N ARG A 85 3.16 -13.85 -5.57
CA ARG A 85 3.12 -13.05 -4.35
C ARG A 85 4.43 -12.35 -4.06
N CYS A 86 4.35 -11.25 -3.31
CA CYS A 86 5.53 -10.60 -2.76
C CYS A 86 6.01 -11.35 -1.51
N LEU A 87 7.32 -11.42 -1.35
CA LEU A 87 7.93 -11.94 -0.13
C LEU A 87 8.05 -10.80 0.87
N ILE A 88 6.97 -10.54 1.61
CA ILE A 88 6.90 -9.38 2.53
C ILE A 88 8.06 -9.39 3.53
N SER A 89 8.46 -10.56 4.03
CA SER A 89 9.58 -10.65 4.97
C SER A 89 10.89 -10.09 4.41
N ARG A 90 11.03 -10.02 3.08
CA ARG A 90 12.24 -9.52 2.42
C ARG A 90 12.12 -8.11 1.89
N CYS A 91 10.90 -7.66 1.59
CA CYS A 91 10.72 -6.38 0.90
C CYS A 91 9.76 -5.44 1.60
N ARG A 92 9.37 -5.73 2.85
CA ARG A 92 8.51 -4.82 3.61
C ARG A 92 9.22 -3.49 3.81
N ALA A 93 8.47 -2.40 3.60
CA ALA A 93 8.98 -1.07 3.86
C ALA A 93 9.36 -0.92 5.35
N ASP A 94 10.33 -0.07 5.63
CA ASP A 94 10.65 0.32 7.01
C ASP A 94 9.44 1.07 7.58
N LEU A 95 8.72 0.46 8.52
CA LEU A 95 7.46 1.01 9.02
C LEU A 95 7.66 2.26 9.86
N ALA A 96 8.78 2.39 10.56
CA ALA A 96 9.08 3.61 11.33
C ALA A 96 9.32 4.80 10.38
N GLN A 97 10.08 4.58 9.31
CA GLN A 97 10.31 5.62 8.30
C GLN A 97 9.02 5.96 7.58
N LEU A 98 8.23 4.95 7.21
CA LEU A 98 6.94 5.15 6.56
C LEU A 98 6.01 6.00 7.43
N SER A 99 5.98 5.74 8.74
CA SER A 99 5.17 6.50 9.69
C SER A 99 5.58 7.98 9.70
N ALA A 100 6.89 8.25 9.73
CA ALA A 100 7.40 9.62 9.71
C ALA A 100 7.04 10.33 8.39
N ASP A 101 7.24 9.65 7.27
CA ASP A 101 6.94 10.20 5.94
C ASP A 101 5.43 10.46 5.79
N TYR A 102 4.60 9.55 6.29
CA TYR A 102 3.15 9.72 6.28
C TYR A 102 2.72 10.94 7.09
N ARG A 103 3.24 11.10 8.31
CA ARG A 103 2.88 12.24 9.16
C ARG A 103 3.22 13.56 8.48
N ALA A 104 4.36 13.65 7.82
CA ALA A 104 4.74 14.82 7.05
C ALA A 104 3.79 15.04 5.87
N ALA A 105 3.43 13.96 5.16
CA ALA A 105 2.59 14.03 3.97
C ALA A 105 1.15 14.46 4.25
N VAL A 106 0.66 14.27 5.49
CA VAL A 106 -0.72 14.63 5.85
C VAL A 106 -0.80 15.82 6.80
N ALA A 107 0.30 16.53 7.02
CA ALA A 107 0.35 17.64 7.97
C ALA A 107 -0.68 18.74 7.62
N ASP A 108 -0.95 18.96 6.34
CA ASP A 108 -1.93 19.92 5.86
C ASP A 108 -3.38 19.51 6.11
N LEU A 109 -3.63 18.25 6.44
CA LEU A 109 -4.98 17.73 6.72
C LEU A 109 -5.37 17.83 8.18
N SER A 110 -4.51 18.29 9.04
CA SER A 110 -4.75 18.37 10.48
C SER A 110 -5.28 19.71 10.92
#